data_ea0e6a3419dc74b0ce9952e1d3d183e7
#
_entry.id   ea0e6a3419dc74b0ce9952e1d3d183e7
#
_cell.length_a   1.000
_cell.length_b   1.000
_cell.length_c   1.000
_cell.angle_alpha   90.00
_cell.angle_beta   90.00
_cell.angle_gamma   90.00
#
_symmetry.space_group_name_H-M   'P 1'
#
loop_
_entity.id
_entity.type
_entity.pdbx_description
1 polymer ?
#
loop_
_entity_poly.entity_id
_entity_poly.type
_entity_poly.pdbx_seq_one_letter_code
_entity_poly.pdbx_strand_id
1 'polypeptide(L)'
;MNREGLSGEHPYGDIGQIIAFIIFLSIWIIDSFIFRFSTMLVNYLPILIRLIFMAFLFVLAGYFVRSAHQMVFNKMRTPSQVINNGVFSRVRHPIYLGIILFYIGLFLATFSLLSLAFLVIIFLFYNYITSFEEKQLEQKIGKEYTKYKEKTPKWLPRLKS
;
A
#
# COMPACT_ATOMS: atom_id res chain seq x y z
N MET A 1 1.18 17.86 17.38
CA MET A 1 2.54 17.65 16.85
C MET A 1 2.47 17.99 15.38
N ASN A 2 2.89 19.20 14.98
CA ASN A 2 2.80 19.67 13.59
C ASN A 2 3.69 18.82 12.70
N ARG A 3 3.07 18.11 11.74
CA ARG A 3 3.76 17.27 10.73
C ARG A 3 4.24 18.07 9.51
N GLU A 4 4.49 19.37 9.68
CA GLU A 4 4.96 20.27 8.62
C GLU A 4 6.36 19.93 8.05
N GLY A 5 6.97 18.82 8.50
CA GLY A 5 8.30 18.40 8.08
C GLY A 5 8.37 17.29 7.01
N LEU A 6 7.29 16.57 6.72
CA LEU A 6 7.23 15.56 5.66
C LEU A 6 6.64 16.19 4.39
N SER A 7 7.45 16.97 3.75
CA SER A 7 7.11 17.71 2.54
C SER A 7 6.86 16.76 1.37
N GLY A 8 5.61 16.62 1.03
CA GLY A 8 5.12 15.80 -0.08
C GLY A 8 3.83 15.06 0.21
N GLU A 9 3.39 14.97 1.47
CA GLU A 9 2.15 14.28 1.81
C GLU A 9 0.91 15.05 1.30
N HIS A 10 -0.05 14.30 0.77
CA HIS A 10 -1.34 14.87 0.35
C HIS A 10 -2.14 15.29 1.60
N PRO A 11 -2.69 16.53 1.68
CA PRO A 11 -3.32 17.07 2.90
C PRO A 11 -4.49 16.23 3.43
N TYR A 12 -5.19 15.51 2.54
CA TYR A 12 -6.29 14.61 2.90
C TYR A 12 -5.93 13.12 2.75
N GLY A 13 -4.65 12.78 2.55
CA GLY A 13 -4.20 11.41 2.32
C GLY A 13 -4.54 10.48 3.49
N ASP A 14 -4.22 10.88 4.71
CA ASP A 14 -4.44 10.09 5.92
C ASP A 14 -5.94 9.86 6.19
N ILE A 15 -6.74 10.91 6.09
CA ILE A 15 -8.21 10.82 6.32
C ILE A 15 -8.83 9.92 5.24
N GLY A 16 -8.45 10.09 3.98
CA GLY A 16 -8.94 9.25 2.88
C GLY A 16 -8.58 7.79 3.06
N GLN A 17 -7.38 7.48 3.56
CA GLN A 17 -6.95 6.11 3.87
C GLN A 17 -7.77 5.48 4.98
N ILE A 18 -8.05 6.23 6.07
CA ILE A 18 -8.89 5.75 7.18
C ILE A 18 -10.31 5.47 6.69
N ILE A 19 -10.91 6.38 5.93
CA ILE A 19 -12.25 6.20 5.35
C ILE A 19 -12.27 4.97 4.44
N ALA A 20 -11.31 4.85 3.52
CA ALA A 20 -11.19 3.70 2.62
C ALA A 20 -11.04 2.37 3.39
N PHE A 21 -10.27 2.36 4.48
CA PHE A 21 -10.11 1.20 5.34
C PHE A 21 -11.42 0.79 6.02
N ILE A 22 -12.15 1.74 6.61
CA ILE A 22 -13.44 1.47 7.26
C ILE A 22 -14.46 0.94 6.24
N ILE A 23 -14.58 1.58 5.07
CA ILE A 23 -15.50 1.14 4.02
C ILE A 23 -15.12 -0.26 3.53
N PHE A 24 -13.83 -0.52 3.27
CA PHE A 24 -13.38 -1.84 2.83
C PHE A 24 -13.71 -2.92 3.85
N LEU A 25 -13.40 -2.71 5.12
CA LEU A 25 -13.69 -3.68 6.17
C LEU A 25 -15.20 -3.92 6.31
N SER A 26 -16.01 -2.86 6.21
CA SER A 26 -17.47 -2.99 6.26
C SER A 26 -17.99 -3.86 5.09
N ILE A 27 -17.57 -3.57 3.86
CA ILE A 27 -17.94 -4.35 2.66
C ILE A 27 -17.48 -5.80 2.82
N TRP A 28 -16.22 -6.00 3.21
CA TRP A 28 -15.61 -7.31 3.34
C TRP A 28 -16.32 -8.17 4.41
N ILE A 29 -16.62 -7.59 5.59
CA ILE A 29 -17.31 -8.29 6.68
C ILE A 29 -18.76 -8.63 6.27
N ILE A 30 -19.48 -7.64 5.77
CA ILE A 30 -20.90 -7.79 5.41
C ILE A 30 -21.05 -8.83 4.31
N ASP A 31 -20.25 -8.74 3.24
CA ASP A 31 -20.34 -9.69 2.13
C ASP A 31 -19.80 -11.08 2.50
N SER A 32 -18.72 -11.17 3.29
CA SER A 32 -18.08 -12.45 3.57
C SER A 32 -18.78 -13.28 4.64
N PHE A 33 -19.39 -12.63 5.65
CA PHE A 33 -19.89 -13.32 6.84
C PHE A 33 -21.40 -13.18 7.06
N ILE A 34 -22.03 -12.09 6.58
CA ILE A 34 -23.45 -11.83 6.78
C ILE A 34 -24.25 -12.33 5.57
N PHE A 35 -24.04 -11.71 4.40
CA PHE A 35 -24.84 -12.02 3.21
C PHE A 35 -24.25 -13.12 2.33
N ARG A 36 -22.93 -13.27 2.30
CA ARG A 36 -22.19 -14.20 1.43
C ARG A 36 -22.59 -14.09 -0.06
N PHE A 37 -22.91 -12.87 -0.47
CA PHE A 37 -23.49 -12.60 -1.80
C PHE A 37 -22.49 -12.87 -2.93
N SER A 38 -21.23 -12.49 -2.75
CA SER A 38 -20.23 -12.57 -3.82
C SER A 38 -19.05 -13.51 -3.50
N THR A 39 -19.19 -14.40 -2.51
CA THR A 39 -18.13 -15.32 -2.05
C THR A 39 -18.19 -16.71 -2.68
N MET A 40 -18.84 -16.86 -3.82
CA MET A 40 -19.05 -18.18 -4.45
C MET A 40 -17.75 -18.93 -4.78
N LEU A 41 -16.65 -18.20 -5.02
CA LEU A 41 -15.34 -18.79 -5.31
C LEU A 41 -14.69 -19.48 -4.10
N VAL A 42 -15.23 -19.26 -2.90
CA VAL A 42 -14.70 -19.83 -1.65
C VAL A 42 -14.70 -21.36 -1.65
N ASN A 43 -15.61 -21.97 -2.40
CA ASN A 43 -15.77 -23.42 -2.46
C ASN A 43 -14.71 -24.14 -3.31
N TYR A 44 -13.98 -23.42 -4.16
CA TYR A 44 -12.95 -23.98 -5.04
C TYR A 44 -11.61 -24.19 -4.36
N LEU A 45 -11.34 -23.49 -3.25
CA LEU A 45 -10.08 -23.57 -2.53
C LEU A 45 -10.30 -23.91 -1.05
N PRO A 46 -9.60 -24.95 -0.52
CA PRO A 46 -9.63 -25.28 0.90
C PRO A 46 -9.30 -24.07 1.79
N ILE A 47 -9.99 -23.95 2.91
CA ILE A 47 -9.80 -22.83 3.85
C ILE A 47 -8.35 -22.69 4.30
N LEU A 48 -7.67 -23.81 4.52
CA LEU A 48 -6.26 -23.80 4.98
C LEU A 48 -5.35 -23.10 3.97
N ILE A 49 -5.50 -23.39 2.67
CA ILE A 49 -4.71 -22.75 1.61
C ILE A 49 -4.93 -21.23 1.61
N ARG A 50 -6.20 -20.80 1.71
CA ARG A 50 -6.57 -19.38 1.72
C ARG A 50 -5.97 -18.65 2.92
N LEU A 51 -6.02 -19.28 4.11
CA LEU A 51 -5.44 -18.70 5.33
C LEU A 51 -3.91 -18.65 5.27
N ILE A 52 -3.25 -19.64 4.65
CA ILE A 52 -1.78 -19.60 4.43
C ILE A 52 -1.41 -18.41 3.53
N PHE A 53 -2.10 -18.22 2.41
CA PHE A 53 -1.85 -17.07 1.53
C PHE A 53 -2.13 -15.73 2.23
N MET A 54 -3.23 -15.63 2.98
CA MET A 54 -3.52 -14.45 3.78
C MET A 54 -2.39 -14.15 4.79
N ALA A 55 -1.98 -15.17 5.56
CA ALA A 55 -0.90 -15.01 6.55
C ALA A 55 0.42 -14.60 5.89
N PHE A 56 0.79 -15.21 4.76
CA PHE A 56 1.97 -14.84 3.99
C PHE A 56 1.92 -13.37 3.55
N LEU A 57 0.79 -12.91 2.99
CA LEU A 57 0.63 -11.53 2.57
C LEU A 57 0.64 -10.55 3.75
N PHE A 58 0.11 -10.93 4.91
CA PHE A 58 0.14 -10.10 6.12
C PHE A 58 1.58 -9.93 6.65
N VAL A 59 2.37 -11.00 6.65
CA VAL A 59 3.79 -10.93 7.01
C VAL A 59 4.56 -10.01 6.04
N LEU A 60 4.30 -10.16 4.74
CA LEU A 60 4.93 -9.34 3.71
C LEU A 60 4.48 -7.87 3.82
N ALA A 61 3.21 -7.60 4.06
CA ALA A 61 2.66 -6.27 4.30
C ALA A 61 3.33 -5.61 5.52
N GLY A 62 3.39 -6.33 6.64
CA GLY A 62 4.06 -5.87 7.86
C GLY A 62 5.54 -5.58 7.64
N TYR A 63 6.23 -6.43 6.87
CA TYR A 63 7.63 -6.20 6.49
C TYR A 63 7.82 -4.87 5.74
N PHE A 64 7.02 -4.62 4.70
CA PHE A 64 7.12 -3.39 3.91
C PHE A 64 6.81 -2.15 4.75
N VAL A 65 5.70 -2.17 5.50
CA VAL A 65 5.29 -1.03 6.34
C VAL A 65 6.33 -0.75 7.42
N ARG A 66 6.76 -1.77 8.18
CA ARG A 66 7.72 -1.61 9.27
C ARG A 66 9.08 -1.12 8.78
N SER A 67 9.61 -1.74 7.71
CA SER A 67 10.91 -1.37 7.14
C SER A 67 10.91 0.05 6.59
N ALA A 68 9.84 0.44 5.88
CA ALA A 68 9.71 1.80 5.37
C ALA A 68 9.59 2.82 6.49
N HIS A 69 8.76 2.54 7.50
CA HIS A 69 8.56 3.43 8.64
C HIS A 69 9.88 3.68 9.40
N GLN A 70 10.65 2.63 9.69
CA GLN A 70 11.96 2.77 10.35
C GLN A 70 12.93 3.64 9.53
N MET A 71 12.93 3.50 8.19
CA MET A 71 13.81 4.31 7.32
C MET A 71 13.40 5.76 7.29
N VAL A 72 12.11 6.05 7.20
CA VAL A 72 11.59 7.44 7.23
C VAL A 72 11.93 8.09 8.57
N PHE A 73 11.68 7.43 9.69
CA PHE A 73 12.00 7.95 11.03
C PHE A 73 13.49 8.22 11.24
N ASN A 74 14.36 7.31 10.80
CA ASN A 74 15.81 7.48 10.94
C ASN A 74 16.35 8.65 10.08
N LYS A 75 15.71 8.95 8.94
CA LYS A 75 16.11 10.06 8.03
C LYS A 75 15.42 11.39 8.32
N MET A 76 14.40 11.48 9.16
CA MET A 76 13.83 12.77 9.61
C MET A 76 14.87 13.71 10.22
N ARG A 77 16.08 13.21 10.54
CA ARG A 77 17.21 14.00 11.05
C ARG A 77 18.00 14.75 9.96
N THR A 78 17.77 14.46 8.66
CA THR A 78 18.43 15.12 7.51
C THR A 78 17.44 15.30 6.35
N PRO A 79 16.71 16.43 6.30
CA PRO A 79 15.52 16.60 5.44
C PRO A 79 15.74 16.69 3.93
N SER A 80 16.96 16.70 3.42
CA SER A 80 17.25 17.10 2.03
C SER A 80 17.67 15.98 1.07
N GLN A 81 17.59 14.70 1.46
CA GLN A 81 18.06 13.59 0.61
C GLN A 81 16.97 12.56 0.29
N VAL A 82 16.95 12.10 -0.96
CA VAL A 82 16.09 10.98 -1.40
C VAL A 82 16.43 9.70 -0.61
N ILE A 83 15.40 9.03 -0.07
CA ILE A 83 15.56 7.70 0.52
C ILE A 83 15.56 6.69 -0.62
N ASN A 84 16.73 6.13 -0.97
CA ASN A 84 16.92 5.21 -2.07
C ASN A 84 17.53 3.87 -1.67
N ASN A 85 17.53 3.54 -0.38
CA ASN A 85 18.09 2.31 0.17
C ASN A 85 17.01 1.38 0.75
N GLY A 86 17.36 0.15 1.11
CA GLY A 86 16.47 -0.86 1.70
C GLY A 86 15.24 -1.13 0.85
N VAL A 87 14.05 -1.03 1.43
CA VAL A 87 12.78 -1.27 0.71
C VAL A 87 12.50 -0.21 -0.36
N PHE A 88 13.00 1.03 -0.16
CA PHE A 88 12.87 2.12 -1.13
C PHE A 88 13.76 1.95 -2.37
N SER A 89 14.79 1.09 -2.34
CA SER A 89 15.54 0.73 -3.53
C SER A 89 14.76 -0.24 -4.45
N ARG A 90 13.75 -0.91 -3.93
CA ARG A 90 12.95 -1.91 -4.65
C ARG A 90 11.65 -1.34 -5.20
N VAL A 91 10.96 -0.51 -4.40
CA VAL A 91 9.69 0.16 -4.77
C VAL A 91 9.68 1.55 -4.15
N ARG A 92 9.07 2.52 -4.86
CA ARG A 92 9.02 3.91 -4.40
C ARG A 92 8.03 4.13 -3.25
N HIS A 93 6.94 3.36 -3.21
CA HIS A 93 5.87 3.51 -2.22
C HIS A 93 5.65 2.24 -1.38
N PRO A 94 6.65 1.80 -0.58
CA PRO A 94 6.56 0.53 0.15
C PRO A 94 5.47 0.50 1.22
N ILE A 95 5.12 1.63 1.84
CA ILE A 95 4.02 1.71 2.84
C ILE A 95 2.69 1.41 2.14
N TYR A 96 2.39 2.11 1.04
CA TYR A 96 1.15 1.89 0.29
C TYR A 96 1.08 0.48 -0.32
N LEU A 97 2.21 -0.06 -0.78
CA LEU A 97 2.29 -1.45 -1.24
C LEU A 97 1.92 -2.42 -0.12
N GLY A 98 2.45 -2.22 1.09
CA GLY A 98 2.13 -3.04 2.25
C GLY A 98 0.63 -2.99 2.58
N ILE A 99 0.01 -1.82 2.53
CA ILE A 99 -1.44 -1.67 2.76
C ILE A 99 -2.26 -2.40 1.67
N ILE A 100 -1.86 -2.30 0.40
CA ILE A 100 -2.51 -3.03 -0.70
C ILE A 100 -2.40 -4.54 -0.50
N LEU A 101 -1.22 -5.04 -0.11
CA LEU A 101 -1.01 -6.47 0.18
C LEU A 101 -1.89 -6.95 1.35
N PHE A 102 -2.10 -6.13 2.36
CA PHE A 102 -3.03 -6.43 3.44
C PHE A 102 -4.47 -6.60 2.92
N TYR A 103 -4.97 -5.69 2.09
CA TYR A 103 -6.29 -5.82 1.49
C TYR A 103 -6.42 -7.06 0.59
N ILE A 104 -5.38 -7.37 -0.21
CA ILE A 104 -5.35 -8.59 -1.03
C ILE A 104 -5.42 -9.84 -0.12
N GLY A 105 -4.72 -9.83 1.01
CA GLY A 105 -4.79 -10.93 1.98
C GLY A 105 -6.21 -11.17 2.50
N LEU A 106 -6.92 -10.12 2.87
CA LEU A 106 -8.33 -10.20 3.29
C LEU A 106 -9.24 -10.72 2.16
N PHE A 107 -9.05 -10.23 0.94
CA PHE A 107 -9.76 -10.73 -0.22
C PHE A 107 -9.53 -12.24 -0.41
N LEU A 108 -8.29 -12.72 -0.39
CA LEU A 108 -7.95 -14.13 -0.58
C LEU A 108 -8.52 -15.04 0.52
N ALA A 109 -8.74 -14.52 1.73
CA ALA A 109 -9.35 -15.30 2.80
C ALA A 109 -10.79 -15.72 2.49
N THR A 110 -11.55 -14.88 1.79
CA THR A 110 -13.00 -15.05 1.58
C THR A 110 -13.45 -15.00 0.13
N PHE A 111 -12.59 -14.60 -0.80
CA PHE A 111 -12.91 -14.38 -2.22
C PHE A 111 -14.16 -13.52 -2.46
N SER A 112 -14.40 -12.52 -1.59
CA SER A 112 -15.48 -11.56 -1.77
C SER A 112 -15.22 -10.68 -3.00
N LEU A 113 -15.99 -10.87 -4.06
CA LEU A 113 -15.85 -10.09 -5.30
C LEU A 113 -16.22 -8.61 -5.10
N LEU A 114 -17.10 -8.30 -4.14
CA LEU A 114 -17.40 -6.91 -3.77
C LEU A 114 -16.19 -6.25 -3.12
N SER A 115 -15.47 -6.95 -2.24
CA SER A 115 -14.23 -6.43 -1.65
C SER A 115 -13.13 -6.27 -2.70
N LEU A 116 -13.04 -7.16 -3.69
CA LEU A 116 -12.12 -7.05 -4.82
C LEU A 116 -12.44 -5.81 -5.68
N ALA A 117 -13.72 -5.59 -6.01
CA ALA A 117 -14.14 -4.41 -6.76
C ALA A 117 -13.76 -3.11 -6.03
N PHE A 118 -13.99 -3.07 -4.71
CA PHE A 118 -13.60 -1.91 -3.91
C PHE A 118 -12.08 -1.77 -3.76
N LEU A 119 -11.33 -2.88 -3.73
CA LEU A 119 -9.86 -2.87 -3.76
C LEU A 119 -9.31 -2.20 -5.03
N VAL A 120 -9.95 -2.39 -6.18
CA VAL A 120 -9.57 -1.68 -7.41
C VAL A 120 -9.73 -0.17 -7.22
N ILE A 121 -10.82 0.29 -6.60
CA ILE A 121 -11.04 1.71 -6.29
C ILE A 121 -9.94 2.22 -5.34
N ILE A 122 -9.61 1.47 -4.30
CA ILE A 122 -8.51 1.80 -3.36
C ILE A 122 -7.17 1.90 -4.10
N PHE A 123 -6.88 0.98 -5.01
CA PHE A 123 -5.65 1.02 -5.80
C PHE A 123 -5.56 2.28 -6.67
N LEU A 124 -6.65 2.67 -7.33
CA LEU A 124 -6.72 3.90 -8.12
C LEU A 124 -6.53 5.14 -7.24
N PHE A 125 -7.15 5.15 -6.07
CA PHE A 125 -7.00 6.22 -5.08
C PHE A 125 -5.54 6.35 -4.61
N TYR A 126 -4.88 5.24 -4.26
CA TYR A 126 -3.47 5.26 -3.88
C TYR A 126 -2.55 5.65 -5.04
N ASN A 127 -2.88 5.23 -6.27
CA ASN A 127 -2.11 5.65 -7.44
C ASN A 127 -2.22 7.17 -7.69
N TYR A 128 -3.38 7.77 -7.41
CA TYR A 128 -3.58 9.21 -7.47
C TYR A 128 -2.75 9.93 -6.39
N ILE A 129 -2.89 9.54 -5.12
CA ILE A 129 -2.14 10.14 -4.00
C ILE A 129 -0.64 10.07 -4.25
N THR A 130 -0.12 8.89 -4.56
CA THR A 130 1.31 8.70 -4.78
C THR A 130 1.83 9.47 -6.00
N SER A 131 1.01 9.68 -7.03
CA SER A 131 1.39 10.54 -8.16
C SER A 131 1.47 12.01 -7.75
N PHE A 132 0.60 12.46 -6.87
CA PHE A 132 0.65 13.80 -6.30
C PHE A 132 1.92 13.98 -5.44
N GLU A 133 2.21 13.03 -4.54
CA GLU A 133 3.42 13.03 -3.70
C GLU A 133 4.70 13.06 -4.56
N GLU A 134 4.76 12.25 -5.63
CA GLU A 134 5.89 12.25 -6.55
C GLU A 134 6.11 13.61 -7.21
N LYS A 135 5.04 14.30 -7.63
CA LYS A 135 5.17 15.66 -8.20
C LYS A 135 5.73 16.66 -7.19
N GLN A 136 5.28 16.59 -5.94
CA GLN A 136 5.80 17.46 -4.87
C GLN A 136 7.27 17.18 -4.59
N LEU A 137 7.67 15.91 -4.56
CA LEU A 137 9.07 15.52 -4.37
C LEU A 137 9.96 15.95 -5.56
N GLU A 138 9.45 15.83 -6.79
CA GLU A 138 10.17 16.33 -7.99
C GLU A 138 10.40 17.84 -7.93
N GLN A 139 9.40 18.61 -7.52
CA GLN A 139 9.52 20.07 -7.38
C GLN A 139 10.50 20.45 -6.27
N LYS A 140 10.54 19.71 -5.17
CA LYS A 140 11.35 20.03 -4.00
C LYS A 140 12.80 19.56 -4.13
N ILE A 141 13.02 18.34 -4.60
CA ILE A 141 14.35 17.68 -4.65
C ILE A 141 14.97 17.78 -6.05
N GLY A 142 14.14 17.95 -7.09
CA GLY A 142 14.61 18.15 -8.46
C GLY A 142 15.24 16.90 -9.08
N LYS A 143 16.36 17.11 -9.78
CA LYS A 143 17.05 16.09 -10.59
C LYS A 143 17.43 14.81 -9.84
N GLU A 144 17.66 14.88 -8.53
CA GLU A 144 18.00 13.72 -7.72
C GLU A 144 16.81 12.75 -7.63
N TYR A 145 15.59 13.28 -7.38
CA TYR A 145 14.39 12.49 -7.33
C TYR A 145 14.02 11.91 -8.70
N THR A 146 14.19 12.66 -9.79
CA THR A 146 13.96 12.17 -11.15
C THR A 146 14.84 10.96 -11.47
N LYS A 147 16.15 11.01 -11.15
CA LYS A 147 17.06 9.86 -11.32
C LYS A 147 16.64 8.64 -10.49
N TYR A 148 16.14 8.85 -9.27
CA TYR A 148 15.60 7.78 -8.43
C TYR A 148 14.36 7.14 -9.06
N LYS A 149 13.44 7.96 -9.57
CA LYS A 149 12.19 7.54 -10.23
C LYS A 149 12.45 6.69 -11.48
N GLU A 150 13.48 7.00 -12.27
CA GLU A 150 13.88 6.21 -13.46
C GLU A 150 14.39 4.81 -13.08
N LYS A 151 15.08 4.68 -11.94
CA LYS A 151 15.70 3.43 -11.50
C LYS A 151 14.76 2.53 -10.71
N THR A 152 13.84 3.12 -9.94
CA THR A 152 12.99 2.40 -8.99
C THR A 152 11.53 2.42 -9.45
N PRO A 153 10.88 1.25 -9.59
CA PRO A 153 9.47 1.17 -9.98
C PRO A 153 8.55 1.66 -8.88
N LYS A 154 7.33 2.07 -9.26
CA LYS A 154 6.32 2.60 -8.34
C LYS A 154 5.77 1.54 -7.39
N TRP A 155 5.35 0.39 -7.94
CA TRP A 155 4.59 -0.64 -7.23
C TRP A 155 5.27 -2.00 -7.17
N LEU A 156 5.68 -2.55 -8.30
CA LEU A 156 6.22 -3.91 -8.37
C LEU A 156 7.75 -3.89 -8.44
N PRO A 157 8.44 -4.63 -7.54
CA PRO A 157 9.89 -4.74 -7.61
C PRO A 157 10.33 -5.27 -8.97
N ARG A 158 11.30 -4.64 -9.60
CA ARG A 158 11.95 -5.22 -10.78
C ARG A 158 12.71 -6.45 -10.33
N LEU A 159 12.38 -7.61 -10.87
CA LEU A 159 13.23 -8.78 -10.74
C LEU A 159 14.52 -8.42 -11.49
N LYS A 160 15.65 -8.36 -10.77
CA LYS A 160 16.95 -8.19 -11.41
C LYS A 160 17.15 -9.39 -12.35
N SER A 161 17.17 -9.12 -13.66
CA SER A 161 17.80 -10.03 -14.62
C SER A 161 19.31 -9.93 -14.47
#